data_6cf50d830850afdb18c6a6a67731af60
#
_entry.id   6cf50d830850afdb18c6a6a67731af60
#
_cell.length_a   1.000
_cell.length_b   1.000
_cell.length_c   1.000
_cell.angle_alpha   90.00
_cell.angle_beta   90.00
_cell.angle_gamma   90.00
#
_symmetry.space_group_name_H-M   'P 1'
#
loop_
_entity.id
_entity.type
_entity.pdbx_description
1 polymer ?
#
loop_
_entity_poly.entity_id
_entity_poly.type
_entity_poly.pdbx_seq_one_letter_code
_entity_poly.pdbx_strand_id
1 'polypeptide(L)'
;MARIFLSHSSADSAPAIALRDWLVAEGWNDLFLDLDPERGIIAGERWERALNEAASRCEAVLFLVSKAWLSSRWCMNELNLARRLNKRLFGVLIEEGITVGDLPTDVTSTWQLVNLATGQDHKQFRVTLPITGEEHFITYSNEGLSRLKIGLQRAGLHASYFSWPPENDPKRPPYRGLRPLEADDAGIFFGREAPGIDAIDRMRGLREAAPPRLLVILGASGSGKSSFLRAGL
;
A
#
# COMPACT_ATOMS: atom_id res chain seq x y z
N MET A 1 -7.83 8.21 1.43
CA MET A 1 -7.41 7.02 2.20
C MET A 1 -6.23 6.40 1.49
N ALA A 2 -5.21 5.97 2.22
CA ALA A 2 -4.02 5.41 1.58
C ALA A 2 -4.24 3.93 1.27
N ARG A 3 -4.25 3.55 -0.01
CA ARG A 3 -4.27 2.13 -0.43
C ARG A 3 -2.92 1.45 -0.28
N ILE A 4 -1.85 2.22 -0.34
CA ILE A 4 -0.47 1.73 -0.28
C ILE A 4 0.26 2.45 0.84
N PHE A 5 0.85 1.68 1.74
CA PHE A 5 1.75 2.18 2.78
C PHE A 5 3.20 1.97 2.34
N LEU A 6 4.00 3.03 2.42
CA LEU A 6 5.44 3.01 2.14
C LEU A 6 6.19 2.92 3.48
N SER A 7 6.74 1.75 3.80
CA SER A 7 7.57 1.51 4.97
C SER A 7 9.03 1.75 4.62
N HIS A 8 9.71 2.59 5.38
CA HIS A 8 11.11 2.94 5.16
C HIS A 8 11.83 3.18 6.49
N SER A 9 13.15 3.11 6.49
CA SER A 9 13.97 3.60 7.60
C SER A 9 14.05 5.13 7.53
N SER A 10 14.15 5.80 8.68
CA SER A 10 14.36 7.26 8.73
C SER A 10 15.60 7.72 7.94
N ALA A 11 16.61 6.86 7.81
CA ALA A 11 17.78 7.12 6.97
C ALA A 11 17.46 7.15 5.46
N ASP A 12 16.33 6.54 5.06
CA ASP A 12 15.92 6.38 3.66
C ASP A 12 14.80 7.35 3.27
N SER A 13 14.62 8.45 3.99
CA SER A 13 13.52 9.42 3.74
C SER A 13 13.59 10.01 2.33
N ALA A 14 14.78 10.37 1.82
CA ALA A 14 14.91 10.90 0.47
C ALA A 14 14.56 9.86 -0.62
N PRO A 15 15.06 8.60 -0.57
CA PRO A 15 14.57 7.52 -1.43
C PRO A 15 13.05 7.30 -1.33
N ALA A 16 12.48 7.33 -0.13
CA ALA A 16 11.05 7.11 0.05
C ALA A 16 10.20 8.21 -0.60
N ILE A 17 10.62 9.47 -0.49
CA ILE A 17 9.98 10.62 -1.15
C ILE A 17 10.09 10.47 -2.68
N ALA A 18 11.27 10.12 -3.21
CA ALA A 18 11.47 9.91 -4.64
C ALA A 18 10.50 8.86 -5.20
N LEU A 19 10.35 7.73 -4.49
CA LEU A 19 9.45 6.66 -4.89
C LEU A 19 7.98 7.09 -4.79
N ARG A 20 7.60 7.78 -3.71
CA ARG A 20 6.25 8.34 -3.55
C ARG A 20 5.91 9.27 -4.72
N ASP A 21 6.79 10.21 -5.04
CA ASP A 21 6.54 11.21 -6.08
C ASP A 21 6.44 10.56 -7.46
N TRP A 22 7.25 9.52 -7.71
CA TRP A 22 7.13 8.73 -8.93
C TRP A 22 5.78 7.99 -8.98
N LEU A 23 5.36 7.35 -7.88
CA LEU A 23 4.05 6.67 -7.82
C LEU A 23 2.90 7.65 -8.06
N VAL A 24 2.96 8.85 -7.47
CA VAL A 24 1.98 9.92 -7.69
C VAL A 24 1.95 10.34 -9.16
N ALA A 25 3.11 10.52 -9.79
CA ALA A 25 3.21 10.86 -11.21
C ALA A 25 2.64 9.76 -12.13
N GLU A 26 2.70 8.50 -11.70
CA GLU A 26 2.10 7.35 -12.40
C GLU A 26 0.60 7.15 -12.05
N GLY A 27 0.03 8.04 -11.21
CA GLY A 27 -1.40 8.10 -10.89
C GLY A 27 -1.83 7.45 -9.57
N TRP A 28 -0.91 6.89 -8.79
CA TRP A 28 -1.21 6.39 -7.43
C TRP A 28 -1.22 7.54 -6.43
N ASN A 29 -2.39 8.10 -6.13
CA ASN A 29 -2.54 9.23 -5.22
C ASN A 29 -2.84 8.82 -3.76
N ASP A 30 -3.27 7.58 -3.55
CA ASP A 30 -3.67 7.05 -2.24
C ASP A 30 -2.47 6.38 -1.54
N LEU A 31 -1.46 7.18 -1.21
CA LEU A 31 -0.22 6.72 -0.58
C LEU A 31 -0.12 7.24 0.85
N PHE A 32 0.35 6.40 1.76
CA PHE A 32 0.77 6.80 3.09
C PHE A 32 2.29 6.64 3.23
N LEU A 33 2.95 7.72 3.59
CA LEU A 33 4.38 7.76 3.90
C LEU A 33 4.57 8.52 5.21
N ASP A 34 5.10 7.85 6.22
CA ASP A 34 5.44 8.50 7.49
C ASP A 34 6.81 9.16 7.38
N LEU A 35 6.81 10.49 7.36
CA LEU A 35 8.01 11.32 7.25
C LEU A 35 8.35 12.05 8.55
N ASP A 36 7.62 11.80 9.63
CA ASP A 36 7.81 12.51 10.90
C ASP A 36 8.70 11.71 11.86
N PRO A 37 10.02 12.04 11.94
CA PRO A 37 10.93 11.37 12.85
C PRO A 37 10.64 11.67 14.33
N GLU A 38 9.89 12.74 14.65
CA GLU A 38 9.54 13.09 16.03
C GLU A 38 8.29 12.35 16.52
N ARG A 39 7.37 11.98 15.64
CA ARG A 39 6.21 11.16 15.99
C ARG A 39 6.58 9.71 16.29
N GLY A 40 7.68 9.21 15.77
CA GLY A 40 8.21 7.88 16.06
C GLY A 40 8.83 7.74 17.47
N ILE A 41 9.02 8.82 18.21
CA ILE A 41 9.84 8.84 19.43
C ILE A 41 9.03 8.96 20.71
N ILE A 42 7.77 9.35 20.69
CA ILE A 42 6.98 9.48 21.93
C ILE A 42 6.22 8.19 22.21
N ALA A 43 6.94 7.30 22.91
CA ALA A 43 6.47 6.23 23.78
C ALA A 43 5.23 5.41 23.37
N GLY A 44 5.47 4.30 22.74
CA GLY A 44 4.69 3.05 22.89
C GLY A 44 3.29 3.07 22.27
N GLU A 45 2.32 3.63 22.95
CA GLU A 45 0.92 3.45 22.57
C GLU A 45 0.43 4.29 21.38
N ARG A 46 0.92 5.52 21.22
CA ARG A 46 0.44 6.40 20.14
C ARG A 46 0.94 5.99 18.79
N TRP A 47 2.18 5.52 18.72
CA TRP A 47 2.78 5.10 17.46
C TRP A 47 2.20 3.76 16.97
N GLU A 48 2.06 2.77 17.86
CA GLU A 48 1.40 1.50 17.52
C GLU A 48 -0.04 1.71 17.03
N ARG A 49 -0.75 2.67 17.64
CA ARG A 49 -2.10 3.01 17.19
C ARG A 49 -2.09 3.65 15.81
N ALA A 50 -1.22 4.63 15.55
CA ALA A 50 -1.11 5.28 14.25
C ALA A 50 -0.69 4.29 13.15
N LEU A 51 0.27 3.42 13.46
CA LEU A 51 0.68 2.36 12.55
C LEU A 51 -0.43 1.34 12.30
N ASN A 52 -1.14 0.90 13.36
CA ASN A 52 -2.28 0.00 13.22
C ASN A 52 -3.41 0.64 12.41
N GLU A 53 -3.66 1.94 12.60
CA GLU A 53 -4.65 2.68 11.80
C GLU A 53 -4.21 2.79 10.33
N ALA A 54 -2.95 3.16 10.07
CA ALA A 54 -2.41 3.24 8.71
C ALA A 54 -2.42 1.86 8.03
N ALA A 55 -1.90 0.84 8.72
CA ALA A 55 -1.87 -0.53 8.22
C ALA A 55 -3.27 -1.11 8.02
N SER A 56 -4.23 -0.82 8.91
CA SER A 56 -5.62 -1.28 8.76
C SER A 56 -6.34 -0.63 7.58
N ARG A 57 -5.88 0.55 7.14
CA ARG A 57 -6.49 1.33 6.06
C ARG A 57 -5.81 1.16 4.70
N CYS A 58 -4.68 0.45 4.64
CA CYS A 58 -4.00 0.16 3.38
C CYS A 58 -4.27 -1.25 2.90
N GLU A 59 -4.24 -1.46 1.59
CA GLU A 59 -4.38 -2.77 0.94
C GLU A 59 -3.03 -3.46 0.76
N ALA A 60 -1.97 -2.69 0.64
CA ALA A 60 -0.62 -3.18 0.39
C ALA A 60 0.43 -2.36 1.16
N VAL A 61 1.54 -3.00 1.45
CA VAL A 61 2.72 -2.36 2.03
C VAL A 61 3.90 -2.56 1.10
N LEU A 62 4.56 -1.46 0.74
CA LEU A 62 5.84 -1.44 0.04
C LEU A 62 6.95 -1.20 1.07
N PHE A 63 7.83 -2.16 1.24
CA PHE A 63 8.99 -2.04 2.10
C PHE A 63 10.20 -1.59 1.27
N LEU A 64 10.72 -0.39 1.56
CA LEU A 64 11.94 0.12 0.95
C LEU A 64 13.14 -0.49 1.69
N VAL A 65 13.65 -1.56 1.12
CA VAL A 65 14.66 -2.39 1.76
C VAL A 65 16.05 -1.84 1.50
N SER A 66 16.69 -1.38 2.57
CA SER A 66 18.09 -0.97 2.67
C SER A 66 18.75 -1.70 3.85
N LYS A 67 20.05 -1.54 4.04
CA LYS A 67 20.71 -2.03 5.25
C LYS A 67 20.18 -1.35 6.51
N ALA A 68 19.83 -0.06 6.41
CA ALA A 68 19.20 0.69 7.49
C ALA A 68 17.82 0.12 7.84
N TRP A 69 17.01 -0.21 6.82
CA TRP A 69 15.71 -0.85 7.01
C TRP A 69 15.87 -2.23 7.68
N LEU A 70 16.81 -3.07 7.21
CA LEU A 70 17.05 -4.41 7.75
C LEU A 70 17.50 -4.38 9.22
N SER A 71 18.20 -3.34 9.66
CA SER A 71 18.64 -3.16 11.05
C SER A 71 17.61 -2.47 11.95
N SER A 72 16.53 -1.92 11.38
CA SER A 72 15.51 -1.17 12.11
C SER A 72 14.51 -2.09 12.79
N ARG A 73 14.44 -2.03 14.14
CA ARG A 73 13.40 -2.73 14.91
C ARG A 73 11.98 -2.27 14.51
N TRP A 74 11.83 -1.00 14.16
CA TRP A 74 10.56 -0.41 13.78
C TRP A 74 10.05 -1.00 12.47
N CYS A 75 10.92 -1.04 11.47
CA CYS A 75 10.59 -1.64 10.18
C CYS A 75 10.24 -3.14 10.31
N MET A 76 10.91 -3.84 11.21
CA MET A 76 10.56 -5.24 11.51
C MET A 76 9.19 -5.37 12.19
N ASN A 77 8.82 -4.43 13.06
CA ASN A 77 7.48 -4.40 13.66
C ASN A 77 6.39 -4.12 12.61
N GLU A 78 6.64 -3.19 11.68
CA GLU A 78 5.75 -2.91 10.54
C GLU A 78 5.55 -4.15 9.67
N LEU A 79 6.63 -4.85 9.36
CA LEU A 79 6.58 -6.10 8.63
C LEU A 79 5.72 -7.15 9.34
N ASN A 80 5.95 -7.37 10.63
CA ASN A 80 5.20 -8.34 11.42
C ASN A 80 3.72 -7.96 11.54
N LEU A 81 3.41 -6.65 11.64
CA LEU A 81 2.04 -6.16 11.65
C LEU A 81 1.35 -6.39 10.30
N ALA A 82 2.01 -6.02 9.20
CA ALA A 82 1.48 -6.21 7.86
C ALA A 82 1.18 -7.69 7.56
N ARG A 83 2.03 -8.61 8.04
CA ARG A 83 1.80 -10.06 7.96
C ARG A 83 0.58 -10.49 8.76
N ARG A 84 0.46 -10.06 10.02
CA ARG A 84 -0.69 -10.40 10.87
C ARG A 84 -2.02 -9.92 10.30
N LEU A 85 -1.99 -8.80 9.56
CA LEU A 85 -3.14 -8.23 8.89
C LEU A 85 -3.37 -8.81 7.47
N ASN A 86 -2.60 -9.80 7.04
CA ASN A 86 -2.67 -10.43 5.72
C ASN A 86 -2.57 -9.41 4.56
N LYS A 87 -1.75 -8.34 4.74
CA LYS A 87 -1.52 -7.34 3.69
C LYS A 87 -0.75 -7.93 2.51
N ARG A 88 -0.93 -7.34 1.34
CA ARG A 88 -0.03 -7.60 0.20
C ARG A 88 1.31 -6.94 0.46
N LEU A 89 2.39 -7.71 0.34
CA LEU A 89 3.73 -7.26 0.66
C LEU A 89 4.58 -7.16 -0.60
N PHE A 90 5.20 -6.00 -0.79
CA PHE A 90 6.15 -5.73 -1.86
C PHE A 90 7.49 -5.33 -1.24
N GLY A 91 8.57 -5.99 -1.63
CA GLY A 91 9.92 -5.59 -1.28
C GLY A 91 10.55 -4.79 -2.41
N VAL A 92 11.05 -3.62 -2.11
CA VAL A 92 11.70 -2.72 -3.06
C VAL A 92 13.13 -2.49 -2.58
N LEU A 93 14.10 -3.11 -3.26
CA LEU A 93 15.51 -2.94 -2.96
C LEU A 93 15.96 -1.57 -3.48
N ILE A 94 16.39 -0.70 -2.56
CA ILE A 94 16.82 0.68 -2.86
C ILE A 94 18.32 0.88 -2.68
N GLU A 95 19.04 -0.14 -2.23
CA GLU A 95 20.48 -0.13 -1.99
C GLU A 95 21.13 -1.33 -2.66
N GLU A 96 22.33 -1.11 -3.25
CA GLU A 96 23.10 -2.19 -3.85
C GLU A 96 23.73 -3.12 -2.80
N GLY A 97 24.01 -4.36 -3.22
CA GLY A 97 24.69 -5.35 -2.39
C GLY A 97 23.80 -6.05 -1.37
N ILE A 98 22.48 -5.79 -1.38
CA ILE A 98 21.53 -6.59 -0.60
C ILE A 98 21.17 -7.83 -1.41
N THR A 99 21.39 -9.00 -0.81
CA THR A 99 21.08 -10.30 -1.41
C THR A 99 19.84 -10.92 -0.78
N VAL A 100 19.28 -11.92 -1.43
CA VAL A 100 18.15 -12.70 -0.90
C VAL A 100 18.46 -13.30 0.48
N GLY A 101 19.73 -13.62 0.74
CA GLY A 101 20.19 -14.17 2.03
C GLY A 101 20.17 -13.17 3.18
N ASP A 102 20.19 -11.87 2.90
CA ASP A 102 20.12 -10.81 3.90
C ASP A 102 18.69 -10.52 4.36
N LEU A 103 17.70 -10.99 3.59
CA LEU A 103 16.31 -10.78 3.89
C LEU A 103 15.79 -11.76 4.95
N PRO A 104 14.82 -11.38 5.78
CA PRO A 104 14.15 -12.31 6.68
C PRO A 104 13.65 -13.55 5.92
N THR A 105 13.92 -14.74 6.46
CA THR A 105 13.75 -16.04 5.78
C THR A 105 12.37 -16.28 5.17
N ASP A 106 11.33 -15.68 5.74
CA ASP A 106 9.96 -15.83 5.27
C ASP A 106 9.58 -14.83 4.14
N VAL A 107 10.45 -13.84 3.90
CA VAL A 107 10.21 -12.77 2.93
C VAL A 107 10.32 -13.29 1.50
N THR A 108 11.25 -14.20 1.26
CA THR A 108 11.60 -14.67 -0.08
C THR A 108 10.52 -15.51 -0.75
N SER A 109 9.64 -16.13 0.03
CA SER A 109 8.55 -16.97 -0.48
C SER A 109 7.24 -16.23 -0.73
N THR A 110 7.05 -15.05 -0.09
CA THR A 110 5.77 -14.32 -0.09
C THR A 110 5.82 -12.94 -0.75
N TRP A 111 7.01 -12.39 -1.00
CA TRP A 111 7.15 -11.04 -1.53
C TRP A 111 7.39 -11.02 -3.04
N GLN A 112 6.80 -10.02 -3.67
CA GLN A 112 7.26 -9.57 -4.99
C GLN A 112 8.44 -8.62 -4.77
N LEU A 113 9.65 -9.13 -4.98
CA LEU A 113 10.88 -8.34 -4.87
C LEU A 113 11.16 -7.59 -6.18
N VAL A 114 11.37 -6.29 -6.06
CA VAL A 114 11.77 -5.42 -7.16
C VAL A 114 13.06 -4.70 -6.79
N ASN A 115 14.04 -4.69 -7.68
CA ASN A 115 15.30 -3.98 -7.48
C ASN A 115 15.27 -2.64 -8.22
N LEU A 116 15.40 -1.54 -7.48
CA LEU A 116 15.51 -0.18 -8.01
C LEU A 116 16.95 0.34 -8.00
N ALA A 117 17.85 -0.31 -7.24
CA ALA A 117 19.23 0.14 -7.11
C ALA A 117 20.11 -0.23 -8.30
N THR A 118 19.82 -1.37 -8.97
CA THR A 118 20.66 -1.90 -10.05
C THR A 118 19.93 -1.87 -11.39
N GLY A 119 20.69 -1.62 -12.48
CA GLY A 119 20.16 -1.59 -13.85
C GLY A 119 21.14 -0.89 -14.78
N GLN A 120 20.83 -0.87 -16.07
CA GLN A 120 21.66 -0.15 -17.07
C GLN A 120 21.12 1.25 -17.38
N ASP A 121 19.81 1.45 -17.22
CA ASP A 121 19.14 2.72 -17.49
C ASP A 121 18.48 3.23 -16.21
N HIS A 122 18.73 4.50 -15.88
CA HIS A 122 18.36 5.08 -14.61
C HIS A 122 17.62 6.41 -14.78
N LYS A 123 16.63 6.61 -13.90
CA LYS A 123 15.91 7.88 -13.74
C LYS A 123 16.38 8.56 -12.47
N GLN A 124 16.76 9.83 -12.58
CA GLN A 124 17.17 10.66 -11.45
C GLN A 124 15.99 11.48 -10.94
N PHE A 125 15.88 11.57 -9.63
CA PHE A 125 14.87 12.33 -8.91
C PHE A 125 15.57 13.35 -8.01
N ARG A 126 15.12 14.60 -8.08
CA ARG A 126 15.55 15.65 -7.16
C ARG A 126 14.52 15.71 -6.02
N VAL A 127 14.98 15.51 -4.80
CA VAL A 127 14.15 15.47 -3.60
C VAL A 127 14.66 16.52 -2.62
N THR A 128 13.75 17.31 -2.06
CA THR A 128 14.04 18.21 -0.94
C THR A 128 13.40 17.62 0.32
N LEU A 129 14.19 17.39 1.35
CA LEU A 129 13.68 16.90 2.63
C LEU A 129 12.83 17.98 3.32
N PRO A 130 11.58 17.68 3.74
CA PRO A 130 10.69 18.71 4.29
C PRO A 130 11.17 19.35 5.59
N ILE A 131 11.95 18.63 6.39
CA ILE A 131 12.39 19.06 7.73
C ILE A 131 13.69 19.86 7.64
N THR A 132 14.69 19.37 6.91
CA THR A 132 16.04 19.98 6.86
C THR A 132 16.19 20.95 5.71
N GLY A 133 15.35 20.86 4.67
CA GLY A 133 15.49 21.60 3.41
C GLY A 133 16.64 21.12 2.54
N GLU A 134 17.31 20.03 2.91
CA GLU A 134 18.42 19.47 2.15
C GLU A 134 17.96 18.85 0.84
N GLU A 135 18.75 19.09 -0.22
CA GLU A 135 18.50 18.51 -1.54
C GLU A 135 19.28 17.21 -1.73
N HIS A 136 18.58 16.19 -2.20
CA HIS A 136 19.15 14.90 -2.53
C HIS A 136 18.84 14.52 -3.98
N PHE A 137 19.78 13.83 -4.63
CA PHE A 137 19.58 13.24 -5.94
C PHE A 137 19.51 11.73 -5.80
N ILE A 138 18.32 11.18 -6.03
CA ILE A 138 18.05 9.75 -5.93
C ILE A 138 17.93 9.17 -7.33
N THR A 139 18.53 8.02 -7.53
CA THR A 139 18.59 7.37 -8.84
C THR A 139 17.97 5.98 -8.75
N TYR A 140 17.00 5.72 -9.62
CA TYR A 140 16.32 4.42 -9.70
C TYR A 140 16.40 3.83 -11.10
N SER A 141 16.52 2.50 -11.18
CA SER A 141 16.46 1.75 -12.42
C SER A 141 15.09 1.89 -13.09
N ASN A 142 15.07 2.30 -14.36
CA ASN A 142 13.84 2.36 -15.15
C ASN A 142 13.18 0.98 -15.32
N GLU A 143 13.97 -0.07 -15.45
CA GLU A 143 13.47 -1.44 -15.49
C GLU A 143 12.80 -1.82 -14.16
N GLY A 144 13.44 -1.49 -13.02
CA GLY A 144 12.90 -1.71 -11.69
C GLY A 144 11.57 -0.99 -11.48
N LEU A 145 11.51 0.30 -11.84
CA LEU A 145 10.28 1.10 -11.76
C LEU A 145 9.15 0.48 -12.62
N SER A 146 9.47 0.05 -13.85
CA SER A 146 8.50 -0.60 -14.73
C SER A 146 7.99 -1.93 -14.16
N ARG A 147 8.88 -2.73 -13.56
CA ARG A 147 8.50 -3.99 -12.88
C ARG A 147 7.61 -3.73 -11.68
N LEU A 148 7.91 -2.69 -10.88
CA LEU A 148 7.06 -2.30 -9.76
C LEU A 148 5.66 -1.91 -10.23
N LYS A 149 5.56 -1.07 -11.27
CA LYS A 149 4.28 -0.69 -11.87
C LYS A 149 3.46 -1.89 -12.29
N ILE A 150 4.06 -2.82 -13.04
CA ILE A 150 3.40 -4.05 -13.48
C ILE A 150 2.99 -4.91 -12.28
N GLY A 151 3.84 -5.03 -11.26
CA GLY A 151 3.55 -5.77 -10.04
C GLY A 151 2.34 -5.24 -9.30
N LEU A 152 2.26 -3.92 -9.11
CA LEU A 152 1.11 -3.25 -8.48
C LEU A 152 -0.18 -3.47 -9.29
N GLN A 153 -0.12 -3.32 -10.61
CA GLN A 153 -1.27 -3.55 -11.49
C GLN A 153 -1.76 -5.01 -11.43
N ARG A 154 -0.86 -5.98 -11.52
CA ARG A 154 -1.20 -7.42 -11.39
C ARG A 154 -1.78 -7.78 -10.04
N ALA A 155 -1.39 -7.05 -9.01
CA ALA A 155 -1.98 -7.17 -7.68
C ALA A 155 -3.36 -6.49 -7.58
N GLY A 156 -3.91 -5.90 -8.64
CA GLY A 156 -5.19 -5.19 -8.61
C GLY A 156 -5.12 -3.79 -7.98
N LEU A 157 -3.91 -3.28 -7.76
CA LEU A 157 -3.70 -1.91 -7.26
C LEU A 157 -3.52 -0.98 -8.46
N HIS A 158 -4.59 -0.78 -9.24
CA HIS A 158 -4.55 0.11 -10.39
C HIS A 158 -4.64 1.58 -9.95
N ALA A 159 -3.85 2.45 -10.57
CA ALA A 159 -3.85 3.88 -10.30
C ALA A 159 -5.21 4.55 -10.56
N SER A 160 -5.92 4.11 -11.60
CA SER A 160 -7.20 4.69 -12.06
C SER A 160 -8.43 3.85 -11.69
N TYR A 161 -8.36 3.03 -10.66
CA TYR A 161 -9.37 2.00 -10.39
C TYR A 161 -10.77 2.55 -10.07
N PHE A 162 -10.90 3.82 -9.69
CA PHE A 162 -12.16 4.41 -9.21
C PHE A 162 -12.54 5.71 -9.93
N SER A 163 -12.38 5.75 -11.26
CA SER A 163 -12.89 6.89 -12.02
C SER A 163 -14.42 6.92 -11.96
N TRP A 164 -14.98 8.08 -11.65
CA TRP A 164 -16.42 8.34 -11.69
C TRP A 164 -16.70 9.60 -12.51
N PRO A 165 -17.74 9.63 -13.33
CA PRO A 165 -18.59 8.50 -13.76
C PRO A 165 -17.84 7.48 -14.61
N PRO A 166 -18.32 6.20 -14.68
CA PRO A 166 -17.69 5.18 -15.51
C PRO A 166 -17.77 5.56 -16.98
N GLU A 167 -16.73 5.23 -17.76
CA GLU A 167 -16.63 5.60 -19.18
C GLU A 167 -17.79 5.07 -20.03
N ASN A 168 -18.31 3.90 -19.70
CA ASN A 168 -19.43 3.25 -20.39
C ASN A 168 -20.79 3.86 -20.04
N ASP A 169 -20.90 4.68 -18.96
CA ASP A 169 -22.11 5.35 -18.52
C ASP A 169 -21.81 6.75 -17.93
N PRO A 170 -21.41 7.73 -18.78
CA PRO A 170 -21.01 9.07 -18.31
C PRO A 170 -22.15 9.90 -17.71
N LYS A 171 -23.40 9.47 -17.85
CA LYS A 171 -24.59 10.11 -17.26
C LYS A 171 -25.13 9.37 -16.04
N ARG A 172 -24.39 8.40 -15.51
CA ARG A 172 -24.78 7.59 -14.36
C ARG A 172 -25.06 8.48 -13.14
N PRO A 173 -26.26 8.40 -12.54
CA PRO A 173 -26.60 9.25 -11.41
C PRO A 173 -25.84 8.76 -10.14
N PRO A 174 -25.23 9.68 -9.37
CA PRO A 174 -24.51 9.31 -8.15
C PRO A 174 -25.43 8.82 -7.03
N TYR A 175 -26.69 9.24 -7.06
CA TYR A 175 -27.72 8.82 -6.10
C TYR A 175 -28.65 7.81 -6.75
N ARG A 176 -28.56 6.54 -6.29
CA ARG A 176 -29.29 5.40 -6.86
C ARG A 176 -30.64 5.12 -6.16
N GLY A 177 -31.06 6.01 -5.25
CA GLY A 177 -32.25 5.81 -4.43
C GLY A 177 -32.11 4.57 -3.54
N LEU A 178 -33.05 3.64 -3.61
CA LEU A 178 -33.04 2.39 -2.83
C LEU A 178 -32.24 1.26 -3.49
N ARG A 179 -31.69 1.47 -4.68
CA ARG A 179 -30.87 0.44 -5.35
C ARG A 179 -29.48 0.38 -4.70
N PRO A 180 -28.89 -0.80 -4.57
CA PRO A 180 -27.52 -0.91 -4.13
C PRO A 180 -26.57 -0.28 -5.15
N LEU A 181 -25.42 0.17 -4.67
CA LEU A 181 -24.29 0.51 -5.54
C LEU A 181 -23.72 -0.77 -6.14
N GLU A 182 -23.36 -0.73 -7.42
CA GLU A 182 -22.74 -1.81 -8.17
C GLU A 182 -21.22 -1.59 -8.29
N ALA A 183 -20.49 -2.52 -8.90
CA ALA A 183 -19.03 -2.40 -9.10
C ALA A 183 -18.64 -1.10 -9.81
N ASP A 184 -19.44 -0.67 -10.82
CA ASP A 184 -19.24 0.60 -11.53
C ASP A 184 -19.44 1.84 -10.64
N ASP A 185 -20.01 1.67 -9.46
CA ASP A 185 -20.23 2.74 -8.48
C ASP A 185 -19.12 2.78 -7.41
N ALA A 186 -18.07 1.98 -7.54
CA ALA A 186 -16.98 1.90 -6.56
C ALA A 186 -16.33 3.28 -6.30
N GLY A 187 -16.20 4.12 -7.34
CA GLY A 187 -15.63 5.47 -7.24
C GLY A 187 -16.42 6.44 -6.35
N ILE A 188 -17.68 6.14 -6.05
CA ILE A 188 -18.53 6.95 -5.16
C ILE A 188 -18.94 6.20 -3.88
N PHE A 189 -18.37 5.03 -3.64
CA PHE A 189 -18.61 4.25 -2.42
C PHE A 189 -17.67 4.70 -1.29
N PHE A 190 -18.09 5.71 -0.52
CA PHE A 190 -17.30 6.32 0.56
C PHE A 190 -17.77 5.90 1.95
N GLY A 191 -16.86 6.04 2.93
CA GLY A 191 -17.15 5.90 4.36
C GLY A 191 -17.17 4.46 4.87
N ARG A 192 -16.83 3.47 4.04
CA ARG A 192 -16.74 2.04 4.40
C ARG A 192 -15.39 1.42 4.02
N GLU A 193 -14.41 2.24 3.85
CA GLU A 193 -13.10 1.82 3.36
C GLU A 193 -12.40 0.88 4.35
N ALA A 194 -12.35 1.24 5.63
CA ALA A 194 -11.72 0.39 6.64
C ALA A 194 -12.40 -0.98 6.78
N PRO A 195 -13.75 -1.09 6.87
CA PRO A 195 -14.44 -2.37 6.77
C PRO A 195 -14.18 -3.12 5.46
N GLY A 196 -14.05 -2.41 4.33
CA GLY A 196 -13.73 -3.02 3.02
C GLY A 196 -12.36 -3.69 3.03
N ILE A 197 -11.36 -2.95 3.50
CA ILE A 197 -9.98 -3.46 3.62
C ILE A 197 -9.93 -4.66 4.58
N ASP A 198 -10.56 -4.58 5.75
CA ASP A 198 -10.63 -5.70 6.70
C ASP A 198 -11.27 -6.94 6.06
N ALA A 199 -12.35 -6.77 5.30
CA ALA A 199 -12.99 -7.87 4.60
C ALA A 199 -12.08 -8.49 3.53
N ILE A 200 -11.37 -7.67 2.75
CA ILE A 200 -10.39 -8.12 1.74
C ILE A 200 -9.24 -8.90 2.41
N ASP A 201 -8.71 -8.41 3.52
CA ASP A 201 -7.63 -9.08 4.25
C ASP A 201 -8.08 -10.43 4.81
N ARG A 202 -9.31 -10.49 5.37
CA ARG A 202 -9.92 -11.75 5.81
C ARG A 202 -10.13 -12.74 4.66
N MET A 203 -10.58 -12.26 3.50
CA MET A 203 -10.73 -13.12 2.31
C MET A 203 -9.39 -13.69 1.84
N ARG A 204 -8.30 -12.90 1.92
CA ARG A 204 -6.94 -13.41 1.62
C ARG A 204 -6.55 -14.52 2.58
N GLY A 205 -6.71 -14.31 3.89
CA GLY A 205 -6.46 -15.36 4.89
C GLY A 205 -7.29 -16.62 4.67
N LEU A 206 -8.56 -16.47 4.28
CA LEU A 206 -9.44 -17.62 3.97
C LEU A 206 -8.98 -18.41 2.74
N ARG A 207 -8.31 -17.77 1.76
CA ARG A 207 -7.77 -18.49 0.58
C ARG A 207 -6.66 -19.47 0.97
N GLU A 208 -5.90 -19.15 1.99
CA GLU A 208 -4.79 -19.97 2.50
C GLU A 208 -5.25 -20.99 3.55
N ALA A 209 -6.42 -20.77 4.15
CA ALA A 209 -6.99 -21.64 5.16
C ALA A 209 -7.61 -22.93 4.59
N ALA A 210 -7.72 -23.96 5.43
CA ALA A 210 -8.51 -25.15 5.11
C ALA A 210 -10.02 -24.81 5.04
N PRO A 211 -10.82 -25.54 4.22
CA PRO A 211 -12.28 -25.39 4.21
C PRO A 211 -12.91 -25.65 5.60
N PRO A 212 -14.05 -25.02 5.91
CA PRO A 212 -14.88 -24.18 5.05
C PRO A 212 -14.35 -22.74 4.91
N ARG A 213 -14.40 -22.19 3.69
CA ARG A 213 -13.98 -20.82 3.37
C ARG A 213 -15.20 -19.93 3.23
N LEU A 214 -15.67 -19.36 4.35
CA LEU A 214 -16.88 -18.56 4.41
C LEU A 214 -16.62 -17.23 5.10
N LEU A 215 -16.92 -16.13 4.42
CA LEU A 215 -17.01 -14.79 4.99
C LEU A 215 -18.48 -14.38 5.08
N VAL A 216 -18.97 -14.10 6.30
CA VAL A 216 -20.36 -13.71 6.55
C VAL A 216 -20.40 -12.23 6.93
N ILE A 217 -21.19 -11.45 6.18
CA ILE A 217 -21.40 -10.01 6.44
C ILE A 217 -22.77 -9.83 7.09
N LEU A 218 -22.74 -9.42 8.34
CA LEU A 218 -23.95 -9.18 9.14
C LEU A 218 -24.26 -7.69 9.26
N GLY A 219 -25.54 -7.35 9.36
CA GLY A 219 -26.01 -5.99 9.59
C GLY A 219 -27.51 -5.85 9.40
N ALA A 220 -28.09 -4.76 9.93
CA ALA A 220 -29.52 -4.46 9.83
C ALA A 220 -29.99 -4.32 8.37
N SER A 221 -31.29 -4.44 8.11
CA SER A 221 -31.85 -4.13 6.81
C SER A 221 -31.58 -2.67 6.47
N GLY A 222 -31.25 -2.38 5.20
CA GLY A 222 -30.91 -1.02 4.77
C GLY A 222 -29.50 -0.53 5.16
N SER A 223 -28.68 -1.31 5.89
CA SER A 223 -27.32 -0.89 6.30
C SER A 223 -26.27 -0.86 5.19
N GLY A 224 -26.67 -1.08 3.93
CA GLY A 224 -25.76 -1.00 2.79
C GLY A 224 -24.94 -2.27 2.53
N LYS A 225 -25.29 -3.43 3.09
CA LYS A 225 -24.56 -4.70 2.87
C LYS A 225 -24.39 -5.06 1.39
N SER A 226 -25.45 -4.88 0.59
CA SER A 226 -25.40 -5.19 -0.84
C SER A 226 -24.47 -4.24 -1.61
N SER A 227 -24.47 -2.96 -1.26
CA SER A 227 -23.52 -1.98 -1.82
C SER A 227 -22.09 -2.29 -1.39
N PHE A 228 -21.91 -2.68 -0.13
CA PHE A 228 -20.59 -3.09 0.39
C PHE A 228 -20.03 -4.29 -0.36
N LEU A 229 -20.86 -5.31 -0.64
CA LEU A 229 -20.46 -6.50 -1.39
C LEU A 229 -20.18 -6.23 -2.88
N ARG A 230 -20.90 -5.29 -3.50
CA ARG A 230 -20.84 -5.06 -4.95
C ARG A 230 -19.89 -3.94 -5.35
N ALA A 231 -19.89 -2.85 -4.59
CA ALA A 231 -19.07 -1.67 -4.85
C ALA A 231 -17.85 -1.55 -3.92
N GLY A 232 -17.87 -2.23 -2.77
CA GLY A 232 -16.82 -2.13 -1.76
C GLY A 232 -15.83 -3.30 -1.74
N LEU A 233 -16.17 -4.46 -2.32
CA LEU A 233 -15.35 -5.67 -2.40
C LEU A 233 -15.24 -6.18 -3.82
#